data_9ac862f834222de20192c988325afb67
#
_entry.id   9ac862f834222de20192c988325afb67
#
_cell.length_a   1.000
_cell.length_b   1.000
_cell.length_c   1.000
_cell.angle_alpha   90.00
_cell.angle_beta   90.00
_cell.angle_gamma   90.00
#
_symmetry.space_group_name_H-M   'P 1'
#
loop_
_entity.id
_entity.type
_entity.pdbx_description
1 polymer ?
#
loop_
_entity_poly.entity_id
_entity_poly.type
_entity_poly.pdbx_seq_one_letter_code
_entity_poly.pdbx_strand_id
1 'polypeptide(L)'
;MHEEETPWVTVRDNKTMPRNKTLRVRQMPNGRNMSAHKSTGMASQITNDARTSIILGDSIIKNVQGIKLAKTVGHRVVVKPFPGATIRDMRSHVVPTIEKAPDQICLHVGTNDLKSSTPNDVADAIIDLVREVENASESEVVLSELTARNDDYSDAVKAVNKCLKLFCQQNNWKLIRHVNISSKGLNKGGLHLNREGNELLQKNFVNFLRSN
;
A
#
# COMPACT_ATOMS: atom_id res chain seq x y z
N MET A 1 -31.38 -29.62 -6.15
CA MET A 1 -30.08 -28.99 -6.54
C MET A 1 -30.42 -27.57 -6.92
N HIS A 2 -30.20 -26.64 -5.98
CA HIS A 2 -30.35 -25.20 -6.24
C HIS A 2 -28.94 -24.65 -6.41
N GLU A 3 -28.61 -24.23 -7.63
CA GLU A 3 -27.40 -23.45 -7.89
C GLU A 3 -27.61 -22.06 -7.28
N GLU A 4 -26.81 -21.71 -6.27
CA GLU A 4 -26.72 -20.33 -5.75
C GLU A 4 -26.00 -19.46 -6.78
N GLU A 5 -26.77 -18.65 -7.47
CA GLU A 5 -26.25 -17.59 -8.31
C GLU A 5 -25.47 -16.59 -7.47
N THR A 6 -24.19 -16.42 -7.76
CA THR A 6 -23.34 -15.40 -7.14
C THR A 6 -23.68 -14.02 -7.72
N PRO A 7 -24.00 -12.99 -6.90
CA PRO A 7 -24.50 -11.69 -7.38
C PRO A 7 -23.42 -10.71 -7.86
N TRP A 8 -22.32 -11.15 -8.43
CA TRP A 8 -21.16 -10.30 -8.73
C TRP A 8 -20.75 -10.23 -10.20
N VAL A 9 -21.71 -10.17 -11.12
CA VAL A 9 -21.36 -9.88 -12.52
C VAL A 9 -22.20 -8.73 -13.06
N THR A 10 -21.79 -7.52 -12.78
CA THR A 10 -22.01 -6.40 -13.69
C THR A 10 -20.64 -5.85 -14.10
N VAL A 11 -20.13 -6.44 -15.16
CA VAL A 11 -19.01 -5.89 -15.92
C VAL A 11 -19.49 -4.59 -16.55
N ARG A 12 -19.04 -3.45 -16.04
CA ARG A 12 -19.14 -2.18 -16.76
C ARG A 12 -17.95 -2.10 -17.70
N ASP A 13 -18.24 -2.09 -18.98
CA ASP A 13 -17.27 -1.93 -20.07
C ASP A 13 -16.32 -0.75 -19.81
N ASN A 14 -15.05 -1.06 -19.61
CA ASN A 14 -13.96 -0.09 -19.57
C ASN A 14 -13.68 0.36 -21.01
N LYS A 15 -14.20 1.52 -21.40
CA LYS A 15 -13.70 2.25 -22.56
C LYS A 15 -12.25 2.67 -22.29
N THR A 16 -11.35 2.01 -22.99
CA THR A 16 -9.94 2.40 -23.13
C THR A 16 -9.83 3.83 -23.64
N MET A 17 -9.32 4.74 -22.82
CA MET A 17 -8.88 6.06 -23.25
C MET A 17 -7.42 5.97 -23.71
N PRO A 18 -7.07 6.56 -24.88
CA PRO A 18 -5.70 6.53 -25.38
C PRO A 18 -4.77 7.46 -24.58
N ARG A 19 -3.64 6.91 -24.13
CA ARG A 19 -2.52 7.68 -23.58
C ARG A 19 -1.83 8.44 -24.72
N ASN A 20 -2.05 9.74 -24.82
CA ASN A 20 -1.17 10.65 -25.56
C ASN A 20 -1.05 11.96 -24.77
N LYS A 21 0.04 12.14 -24.05
CA LYS A 21 0.52 13.47 -23.62
C LYS A 21 1.96 13.61 -24.05
N THR A 22 2.13 14.29 -25.16
CA THR A 22 3.39 14.78 -25.69
C THR A 22 3.98 15.81 -24.73
N LEU A 23 5.14 15.51 -24.14
CA LEU A 23 5.93 16.44 -23.35
C LEU A 23 6.51 17.53 -24.27
N ARG A 24 6.08 18.79 -24.10
CA ARG A 24 6.72 19.97 -24.68
C ARG A 24 8.03 20.25 -23.93
N VAL A 25 9.13 19.97 -24.57
CA VAL A 25 10.47 20.44 -24.18
C VAL A 25 10.52 21.97 -24.35
N ARG A 26 10.70 22.71 -23.25
CA ARG A 26 11.08 24.13 -23.31
C ARG A 26 12.57 24.21 -23.51
N GLN A 27 12.98 24.68 -24.68
CA GLN A 27 14.36 25.14 -24.97
C GLN A 27 14.65 26.42 -24.20
N MET A 28 15.77 26.44 -23.48
CA MET A 28 16.40 27.64 -22.93
C MET A 28 17.56 28.05 -23.81
N PRO A 29 17.84 29.37 -23.98
CA PRO A 29 18.80 29.89 -24.94
C PRO A 29 20.24 29.78 -24.46
N ASN A 30 21.14 29.57 -25.45
CA ASN A 30 22.59 29.60 -25.36
C ASN A 30 23.14 30.96 -24.91
N GLY A 31 24.19 30.93 -24.10
CA GLY A 31 25.09 32.06 -24.00
C GLY A 31 26.10 32.05 -22.86
N ARG A 32 27.28 31.61 -23.08
CA ARG A 32 28.63 32.23 -22.98
C ARG A 32 29.68 31.31 -22.39
N ASN A 33 30.71 31.09 -23.21
CA ASN A 33 32.02 30.54 -22.85
C ASN A 33 32.69 31.34 -21.73
N MET A 34 33.32 30.63 -20.76
CA MET A 34 34.63 31.01 -20.24
C MET A 34 35.37 29.80 -19.66
N SER A 35 36.57 29.70 -20.14
CA SER A 35 37.80 28.91 -19.86
C SER A 35 37.92 28.04 -18.59
N ALA A 36 38.68 26.97 -18.88
CA ALA A 36 39.15 25.87 -18.06
C ALA A 36 39.89 26.26 -16.79
N HIS A 37 39.61 25.49 -15.70
CA HIS A 37 40.64 25.00 -14.78
C HIS A 37 40.36 23.55 -14.43
N LYS A 38 41.35 22.68 -14.76
CA LYS A 38 41.41 21.28 -14.32
C LYS A 38 41.50 21.21 -12.80
N SER A 39 40.60 20.52 -12.16
CA SER A 39 40.85 19.83 -10.89
C SER A 39 40.11 18.50 -10.92
N THR A 40 40.90 17.44 -10.96
CA THR A 40 40.56 16.04 -10.80
C THR A 40 39.89 15.85 -9.43
N GLY A 41 38.61 15.56 -9.45
CA GLY A 41 37.84 15.09 -8.32
C GLY A 41 36.70 14.28 -8.88
N MET A 42 36.88 12.96 -9.03
CA MET A 42 35.79 12.04 -9.25
C MET A 42 34.90 12.02 -8.02
N ALA A 43 34.04 13.04 -7.90
CA ALA A 43 32.83 12.92 -7.11
C ALA A 43 31.89 12.03 -7.90
N SER A 44 31.83 10.75 -7.56
CA SER A 44 30.73 9.89 -7.98
C SER A 44 29.44 10.62 -7.64
N GLN A 45 28.73 11.10 -8.67
CA GLN A 45 27.32 11.49 -8.51
C GLN A 45 26.60 10.23 -8.04
N ILE A 46 26.39 10.15 -6.73
CA ILE A 46 25.42 9.26 -6.14
C ILE A 46 24.09 9.78 -6.66
N THR A 47 23.62 9.21 -7.77
CA THR A 47 22.24 9.36 -8.21
C THR A 47 21.40 8.86 -7.05
N ASN A 48 20.70 9.79 -6.40
CA ASN A 48 19.85 9.54 -5.24
C ASN A 48 18.53 8.92 -5.73
N ASP A 49 18.65 7.83 -6.49
CA ASP A 49 17.55 7.07 -7.09
C ASP A 49 17.26 5.81 -6.26
N ALA A 50 17.37 5.95 -4.95
CA ALA A 50 17.05 4.86 -4.05
C ALA A 50 15.53 4.75 -3.92
N ARG A 51 14.98 3.65 -4.49
CA ARG A 51 13.57 3.26 -4.36
C ARG A 51 13.02 3.59 -2.97
N THR A 52 11.86 4.21 -2.92
CA THR A 52 11.16 4.57 -1.69
C THR A 52 9.81 3.86 -1.62
N SER A 53 9.63 3.01 -0.61
CA SER A 53 8.34 2.41 -0.29
C SER A 53 7.73 3.08 0.95
N ILE A 54 6.44 3.42 0.90
CA ILE A 54 5.73 3.98 2.04
C ILE A 54 4.60 3.03 2.43
N ILE A 55 4.55 2.66 3.71
CA ILE A 55 3.48 1.84 4.28
C ILE A 55 2.58 2.76 5.09
N LEU A 56 1.33 2.93 4.65
CA LEU A 56 0.30 3.65 5.41
C LEU A 56 -0.70 2.65 5.98
N GLY A 57 -1.18 2.92 7.18
CA GLY A 57 -2.22 2.09 7.77
C GLY A 57 -2.73 2.62 9.10
N ASP A 58 -3.66 1.88 9.67
CA ASP A 58 -4.25 2.17 10.97
C ASP A 58 -3.34 1.76 12.14
N SER A 59 -3.93 1.52 13.32
CA SER A 59 -3.18 1.16 14.54
C SER A 59 -2.44 -0.19 14.45
N ILE A 60 -2.77 -1.05 13.52
CA ILE A 60 -2.15 -2.39 13.39
C ILE A 60 -0.67 -2.25 13.02
N ILE A 61 -0.33 -1.30 12.14
CA ILE A 61 1.06 -1.13 11.70
C ILE A 61 1.92 -0.27 12.63
N LYS A 62 1.39 0.21 13.75
CA LYS A 62 2.11 1.15 14.66
C LYS A 62 3.45 0.66 15.20
N ASN A 63 3.61 -0.66 15.31
CA ASN A 63 4.83 -1.28 15.80
C ASN A 63 5.75 -1.79 14.68
N VAL A 64 5.39 -1.58 13.41
CA VAL A 64 6.26 -1.90 12.27
C VAL A 64 7.40 -0.88 12.20
N GLN A 65 8.63 -1.37 12.20
CA GLN A 65 9.82 -0.53 12.30
C GLN A 65 10.41 -0.24 10.91
N GLY A 66 10.07 0.91 10.33
CA GLY A 66 10.52 1.31 8.99
C GLY A 66 12.04 1.27 8.81
N ILE A 67 12.83 1.69 9.82
CA ILE A 67 14.30 1.62 9.77
C ILE A 67 14.80 0.18 9.69
N LYS A 68 14.20 -0.75 10.42
CA LYS A 68 14.55 -2.18 10.32
C LYS A 68 14.16 -2.76 8.96
N LEU A 69 12.98 -2.40 8.45
CA LEU A 69 12.57 -2.79 7.11
C LEU A 69 13.57 -2.28 6.08
N ALA A 70 13.87 -0.99 6.06
CA ALA A 70 14.81 -0.36 5.13
C ALA A 70 16.18 -1.06 5.11
N LYS A 71 16.78 -1.31 6.29
CA LYS A 71 18.04 -2.04 6.42
C LYS A 71 17.96 -3.45 5.84
N THR A 72 16.80 -4.11 5.99
CA THR A 72 16.62 -5.50 5.59
C THR A 72 16.36 -5.63 4.09
N VAL A 73 15.64 -4.69 3.48
CA VAL A 73 15.26 -4.74 2.06
C VAL A 73 16.24 -3.99 1.14
N GLY A 74 17.13 -3.15 1.70
CA GLY A 74 18.17 -2.44 0.96
C GLY A 74 17.70 -1.15 0.27
N HIS A 75 16.50 -0.65 0.58
CA HIS A 75 15.98 0.62 0.07
C HIS A 75 15.19 1.39 1.15
N ARG A 76 14.81 2.64 0.84
CA ARG A 76 14.10 3.48 1.81
C ARG A 76 12.68 2.94 2.07
N VAL A 77 12.34 2.70 3.35
CA VAL A 77 11.00 2.35 3.79
C VAL A 77 10.53 3.29 4.88
N VAL A 78 9.37 3.90 4.67
CA VAL A 78 8.72 4.79 5.65
C VAL A 78 7.42 4.16 6.09
N VAL A 79 7.17 4.09 7.40
CA VAL A 79 5.91 3.60 7.96
C VAL A 79 5.16 4.76 8.59
N LYS A 80 3.91 4.94 8.20
CA LYS A 80 3.02 6.01 8.68
C LYS A 80 1.76 5.39 9.30
N PRO A 81 1.76 5.10 10.60
CA PRO A 81 0.57 4.65 11.31
C PRO A 81 -0.35 5.82 11.64
N PHE A 82 -1.65 5.61 11.45
CA PHE A 82 -2.73 6.53 11.83
C PHE A 82 -3.71 5.78 12.73
N PRO A 83 -3.43 5.69 14.04
CA PRO A 83 -4.26 4.92 14.97
C PRO A 83 -5.72 5.37 14.95
N GLY A 84 -6.64 4.40 14.76
CA GLY A 84 -8.08 4.66 14.70
C GLY A 84 -8.59 5.09 13.32
N ALA A 85 -7.72 5.34 12.35
CA ALA A 85 -8.15 5.77 11.02
C ALA A 85 -9.06 4.73 10.35
N THR A 86 -10.15 5.23 9.79
CA THR A 86 -11.03 4.54 8.87
C THR A 86 -10.52 4.70 7.43
N ILE A 87 -11.14 4.00 6.48
CA ILE A 87 -10.84 4.18 5.05
C ILE A 87 -11.11 5.63 4.62
N ARG A 88 -12.18 6.24 5.15
CA ARG A 88 -12.51 7.65 4.91
C ARG A 88 -11.38 8.58 5.37
N ASP A 89 -10.85 8.37 6.57
CA ASP A 89 -9.75 9.19 7.11
C ASP A 89 -8.47 8.96 6.29
N MET A 90 -8.24 7.73 5.84
CA MET A 90 -7.06 7.37 5.05
C MET A 90 -7.00 8.13 3.72
N ARG A 91 -8.14 8.48 3.09
CA ARG A 91 -8.18 9.34 1.91
C ARG A 91 -7.46 10.67 2.12
N SER A 92 -7.64 11.28 3.29
CA SER A 92 -6.93 12.52 3.64
C SER A 92 -5.45 12.29 3.97
N HIS A 93 -5.14 11.17 4.63
CA HIS A 93 -3.77 10.85 5.05
C HIS A 93 -2.85 10.43 3.89
N VAL A 94 -3.41 9.91 2.79
CA VAL A 94 -2.63 9.51 1.62
C VAL A 94 -2.15 10.69 0.79
N VAL A 95 -2.89 11.80 0.74
CA VAL A 95 -2.58 12.99 -0.08
C VAL A 95 -1.14 13.48 0.12
N PRO A 96 -0.66 13.81 1.35
CA PRO A 96 0.70 14.27 1.55
C PRO A 96 1.76 13.18 1.34
N THR A 97 1.33 11.95 1.06
CA THR A 97 2.22 10.85 0.67
C THR A 97 2.39 10.81 -0.84
N ILE A 98 1.31 10.96 -1.59
CA ILE A 98 1.33 11.07 -3.06
C ILE A 98 2.19 12.24 -3.50
N GLU A 99 2.10 13.40 -2.83
CA GLU A 99 2.91 14.60 -3.12
C GLU A 99 4.42 14.36 -3.02
N LYS A 100 4.85 13.34 -2.29
CA LYS A 100 6.27 12.95 -2.19
C LYS A 100 6.74 12.04 -3.31
N ALA A 101 5.84 11.65 -4.20
CA ALA A 101 6.08 10.78 -5.33
C ALA A 101 6.93 9.53 -4.98
N PRO A 102 6.53 8.69 -4.00
CA PRO A 102 7.25 7.46 -3.71
C PRO A 102 7.06 6.46 -4.85
N ASP A 103 8.00 5.52 -4.99
CA ASP A 103 7.87 4.46 -6.00
C ASP A 103 6.74 3.48 -5.67
N GLN A 104 6.46 3.29 -4.37
CA GLN A 104 5.45 2.34 -3.93
C GLN A 104 4.72 2.81 -2.68
N ILE A 105 3.40 2.60 -2.66
CA ILE A 105 2.50 2.86 -1.53
C ILE A 105 1.80 1.56 -1.13
N CYS A 106 2.07 1.06 0.08
CA CYS A 106 1.36 -0.08 0.67
C CYS A 106 0.25 0.43 1.59
N LEU A 107 -0.99 0.01 1.38
CA LEU A 107 -2.15 0.41 2.18
C LEU A 107 -2.64 -0.74 3.07
N HIS A 108 -2.69 -0.49 4.39
CA HIS A 108 -3.22 -1.42 5.41
C HIS A 108 -4.31 -0.73 6.24
N VAL A 109 -5.56 -0.82 5.82
CA VAL A 109 -6.69 -0.11 6.42
C VAL A 109 -7.99 -0.90 6.25
N GLY A 110 -8.99 -0.64 7.07
CA GLY A 110 -10.34 -1.20 6.97
C GLY A 110 -10.79 -1.95 8.23
N THR A 111 -9.89 -2.28 9.17
CA THR A 111 -10.28 -3.00 10.38
C THR A 111 -11.21 -2.18 11.29
N ASN A 112 -11.10 -0.85 11.26
CA ASN A 112 -11.95 0.05 12.05
C ASN A 112 -13.34 0.23 11.44
N ASP A 113 -13.47 0.08 10.14
CA ASP A 113 -14.71 0.26 9.37
C ASP A 113 -15.70 -0.89 9.60
N LEU A 114 -15.20 -2.08 9.98
CA LEU A 114 -16.02 -3.25 10.30
C LEU A 114 -17.02 -3.03 11.44
N LYS A 115 -16.85 -1.98 12.25
CA LYS A 115 -17.78 -1.64 13.32
C LYS A 115 -19.10 -1.04 12.80
N SER A 116 -19.11 -0.50 11.61
CA SER A 116 -20.22 0.28 11.06
C SER A 116 -20.60 -0.10 9.62
N SER A 117 -19.87 -1.00 8.99
CA SER A 117 -20.06 -1.36 7.58
C SER A 117 -20.02 -2.87 7.38
N THR A 118 -20.69 -3.35 6.36
CA THR A 118 -20.62 -4.78 5.99
C THR A 118 -19.25 -5.13 5.42
N PRO A 119 -18.83 -6.40 5.43
CA PRO A 119 -17.56 -6.81 4.83
C PRO A 119 -17.41 -6.43 3.36
N ASN A 120 -18.50 -6.47 2.60
CA ASN A 120 -18.50 -6.09 1.19
C ASN A 120 -18.27 -4.59 1.03
N ASP A 121 -19.01 -3.76 1.79
CA ASP A 121 -18.82 -2.30 1.75
C ASP A 121 -17.40 -1.90 2.14
N VAL A 122 -16.79 -2.59 3.11
CA VAL A 122 -15.40 -2.36 3.51
C VAL A 122 -14.45 -2.74 2.38
N ALA A 123 -14.65 -3.88 1.75
CA ALA A 123 -13.80 -4.31 0.62
C ALA A 123 -13.90 -3.33 -0.55
N ASP A 124 -15.10 -2.92 -0.93
CA ASP A 124 -15.36 -1.97 -2.01
C ASP A 124 -14.72 -0.60 -1.70
N ALA A 125 -14.88 -0.12 -0.47
CA ALA A 125 -14.29 1.16 -0.05
C ALA A 125 -12.74 1.12 -0.07
N ILE A 126 -12.10 -0.02 0.27
CA ILE A 126 -10.65 -0.20 0.14
C ILE A 126 -10.24 -0.17 -1.33
N ILE A 127 -10.98 -0.88 -2.19
CA ILE A 127 -10.72 -0.93 -3.63
C ILE A 127 -10.82 0.46 -4.25
N ASP A 128 -11.85 1.22 -3.89
CA ASP A 128 -12.03 2.59 -4.38
C ASP A 128 -10.91 3.52 -3.92
N LEU A 129 -10.49 3.42 -2.65
CA LEU A 129 -9.33 4.18 -2.17
C LEU A 129 -8.06 3.88 -2.98
N VAL A 130 -7.80 2.60 -3.30
CA VAL A 130 -6.62 2.22 -4.09
C VAL A 130 -6.71 2.79 -5.50
N ARG A 131 -7.86 2.73 -6.15
CA ARG A 131 -8.08 3.34 -7.47
C ARG A 131 -7.89 4.86 -7.45
N GLU A 132 -8.36 5.53 -6.41
CA GLU A 132 -8.14 6.96 -6.21
C GLU A 132 -6.64 7.28 -6.14
N VAL A 133 -5.86 6.48 -5.40
CA VAL A 133 -4.41 6.66 -5.26
C VAL A 133 -3.67 6.38 -6.58
N GLU A 134 -4.04 5.32 -7.31
CA GLU A 134 -3.46 5.02 -8.62
C GLU A 134 -3.73 6.12 -9.65
N ASN A 135 -4.95 6.68 -9.64
CA ASN A 135 -5.29 7.77 -10.56
C ASN A 135 -4.59 9.09 -10.21
N ALA A 136 -4.21 9.28 -8.95
CA ALA A 136 -3.60 10.51 -8.44
C ALA A 136 -2.06 10.47 -8.39
N SER A 137 -1.43 9.31 -8.63
CA SER A 137 0.03 9.17 -8.52
C SER A 137 0.59 8.15 -9.52
N GLU A 138 1.88 8.25 -9.80
CA GLU A 138 2.64 7.24 -10.56
C GLU A 138 3.17 6.10 -9.66
N SER A 139 2.87 6.15 -8.37
CA SER A 139 3.31 5.13 -7.40
C SER A 139 2.64 3.78 -7.68
N GLU A 140 3.39 2.70 -7.54
CA GLU A 140 2.81 1.37 -7.49
C GLU A 140 1.99 1.23 -6.19
N VAL A 141 0.68 1.00 -6.29
CA VAL A 141 -0.17 0.79 -5.12
C VAL A 141 -0.29 -0.69 -4.80
N VAL A 142 -0.09 -1.03 -3.53
CA VAL A 142 -0.11 -2.40 -3.02
C VAL A 142 -1.11 -2.51 -1.89
N LEU A 143 -2.00 -3.47 -1.99
CA LEU A 143 -2.93 -3.80 -0.91
C LEU A 143 -2.27 -4.70 0.14
N SER A 144 -2.63 -4.49 1.39
CA SER A 144 -2.27 -5.36 2.51
C SER A 144 -3.55 -5.96 3.12
N GLU A 145 -3.66 -7.29 3.19
CA GLU A 145 -4.78 -7.97 3.83
C GLU A 145 -4.98 -7.44 5.27
N LEU A 146 -6.21 -7.44 5.75
CA LEU A 146 -6.49 -7.21 7.17
C LEU A 146 -5.89 -8.36 7.99
N THR A 147 -5.29 -8.05 9.13
CA THR A 147 -4.80 -9.07 10.06
C THR A 147 -5.96 -9.81 10.73
N ALA A 148 -5.72 -11.06 11.16
CA ALA A 148 -6.70 -11.82 11.91
C ALA A 148 -7.20 -11.04 13.15
N ARG A 149 -8.45 -11.31 13.54
CA ARG A 149 -9.07 -10.86 14.79
C ARG A 149 -9.59 -12.06 15.56
N ASN A 150 -9.73 -11.90 16.87
CA ASN A 150 -10.33 -12.91 17.75
C ASN A 150 -11.46 -12.29 18.59
N ASP A 151 -12.35 -11.57 17.89
CA ASP A 151 -13.55 -10.96 18.41
C ASP A 151 -14.70 -11.17 17.41
N ASP A 152 -15.84 -10.50 17.60
CA ASP A 152 -17.06 -10.64 16.79
C ASP A 152 -16.85 -10.33 15.29
N TYR A 153 -15.74 -9.68 14.94
CA TYR A 153 -15.42 -9.33 13.55
C TYR A 153 -14.48 -10.32 12.86
N SER A 154 -14.14 -11.46 13.49
CA SER A 154 -13.22 -12.46 12.92
C SER A 154 -13.65 -12.94 11.53
N ASP A 155 -14.93 -13.27 11.36
CA ASP A 155 -15.45 -13.75 10.07
C ASP A 155 -15.61 -12.62 9.05
N ALA A 156 -15.92 -11.42 9.51
CA ALA A 156 -15.95 -10.24 8.66
C ALA A 156 -14.57 -9.95 8.02
N VAL A 157 -13.48 -10.06 8.80
CA VAL A 157 -12.10 -9.95 8.26
C VAL A 157 -11.82 -10.99 7.17
N LYS A 158 -12.23 -12.25 7.40
CA LYS A 158 -12.04 -13.31 6.39
C LYS A 158 -12.80 -13.01 5.11
N ALA A 159 -14.04 -12.49 5.22
CA ALA A 159 -14.86 -12.10 4.08
C ALA A 159 -14.22 -10.94 3.29
N VAL A 160 -13.79 -9.86 3.96
CA VAL A 160 -13.06 -8.76 3.32
C VAL A 160 -11.82 -9.27 2.59
N ASN A 161 -10.96 -10.04 3.26
CA ASN A 161 -9.74 -10.58 2.66
C ASN A 161 -10.00 -11.49 1.46
N LYS A 162 -11.12 -12.24 1.46
CA LYS A 162 -11.56 -13.02 0.29
C LYS A 162 -11.90 -12.11 -0.89
N CYS A 163 -12.66 -11.03 -0.67
CA CYS A 163 -12.99 -10.06 -1.71
C CYS A 163 -11.72 -9.38 -2.26
N LEU A 164 -10.84 -8.87 -1.38
CA LEU A 164 -9.59 -8.23 -1.80
C LEU A 164 -8.70 -9.18 -2.61
N LYS A 165 -8.58 -10.44 -2.20
CA LYS A 165 -7.82 -11.45 -2.93
C LYS A 165 -8.37 -11.68 -4.33
N LEU A 166 -9.68 -11.86 -4.47
CA LEU A 166 -10.32 -12.06 -5.77
C LEU A 166 -10.13 -10.84 -6.67
N PHE A 167 -10.34 -9.64 -6.12
CA PHE A 167 -10.14 -8.40 -6.86
C PHE A 167 -8.69 -8.26 -7.37
N CYS A 168 -7.70 -8.48 -6.50
CA CYS A 168 -6.28 -8.40 -6.87
C CYS A 168 -5.92 -9.42 -7.98
N GLN A 169 -6.45 -10.65 -7.88
CA GLN A 169 -6.23 -11.68 -8.91
C GLN A 169 -6.83 -11.30 -10.27
N GLN A 170 -8.04 -10.73 -10.28
CA GLN A 170 -8.75 -10.34 -11.51
C GLN A 170 -8.14 -9.09 -12.18
N ASN A 171 -7.54 -8.20 -11.41
CA ASN A 171 -7.03 -6.91 -11.88
C ASN A 171 -5.49 -6.85 -11.90
N ASN A 172 -4.81 -7.97 -11.63
CA ASN A 172 -3.34 -8.06 -11.57
C ASN A 172 -2.72 -7.06 -10.57
N TRP A 173 -3.40 -6.86 -9.42
CA TRP A 173 -2.90 -6.02 -8.34
C TRP A 173 -2.11 -6.82 -7.33
N LYS A 174 -1.11 -6.18 -6.72
CA LYS A 174 -0.29 -6.83 -5.69
C LYS A 174 -0.99 -6.84 -4.33
N LEU A 175 -0.91 -7.96 -3.64
CA LEU A 175 -1.51 -8.19 -2.33
C LEU A 175 -0.50 -8.77 -1.34
N ILE A 176 -0.27 -8.08 -0.23
CA ILE A 176 0.50 -8.60 0.90
C ILE A 176 -0.42 -9.43 1.77
N ARG A 177 -0.12 -10.72 1.91
CA ARG A 177 -0.95 -11.65 2.67
C ARG A 177 -0.43 -11.83 4.09
N HIS A 178 -1.38 -12.03 5.04
CA HIS A 178 -1.08 -12.19 6.46
C HIS A 178 -1.64 -13.50 7.03
N VAL A 179 -1.77 -14.53 6.22
CA VAL A 179 -2.34 -15.85 6.60
C VAL A 179 -1.59 -16.57 7.72
N ASN A 180 -0.34 -16.20 7.97
CA ASN A 180 0.49 -16.74 9.05
C ASN A 180 0.24 -16.07 10.41
N ILE A 181 -0.57 -15.01 10.47
CA ILE A 181 -0.96 -14.33 11.70
C ILE A 181 -2.28 -14.92 12.18
N SER A 182 -2.21 -15.76 13.20
CA SER A 182 -3.38 -16.39 13.86
C SER A 182 -3.75 -15.67 15.16
N SER A 183 -4.74 -16.18 15.87
CA SER A 183 -5.14 -15.69 17.20
C SER A 183 -3.99 -15.68 18.21
N LYS A 184 -2.98 -16.56 18.08
CA LYS A 184 -1.77 -16.56 18.92
C LYS A 184 -0.94 -15.28 18.76
N GLY A 185 -0.99 -14.64 17.58
CA GLY A 185 -0.32 -13.37 17.31
C GLY A 185 -1.07 -12.14 17.83
N LEU A 186 -2.23 -12.30 18.49
CA LEU A 186 -3.05 -11.21 19.00
C LEU A 186 -2.81 -10.96 20.49
N ASN A 187 -3.07 -9.74 20.93
CA ASN A 187 -3.13 -9.39 22.33
C ASN A 187 -4.44 -9.93 22.97
N LYS A 188 -4.58 -9.77 24.29
CA LYS A 188 -5.78 -10.21 25.03
C LYS A 188 -7.10 -9.61 24.51
N GLY A 189 -7.04 -8.43 23.90
CA GLY A 189 -8.21 -7.75 23.33
C GLY A 189 -8.61 -8.27 21.94
N GLY A 190 -7.88 -9.24 21.37
CA GLY A 190 -8.26 -9.91 20.12
C GLY A 190 -8.21 -9.07 18.84
N LEU A 191 -7.77 -7.81 18.91
CA LEU A 191 -7.66 -6.90 17.79
C LEU A 191 -6.20 -6.57 17.45
N HIS A 192 -5.43 -6.06 18.41
CA HIS A 192 -4.07 -5.64 18.17
C HIS A 192 -3.10 -6.81 18.26
N LEU A 193 -2.00 -6.69 17.51
CA LEU A 193 -0.94 -7.69 17.50
C LEU A 193 -0.14 -7.65 18.83
N ASN A 194 0.20 -8.81 19.34
CA ASN A 194 1.21 -8.98 20.37
C ASN A 194 2.62 -8.92 19.74
N ARG A 195 3.67 -9.23 20.51
CA ARG A 195 5.05 -9.20 20.01
C ARG A 195 5.24 -10.16 18.82
N GLU A 196 4.77 -11.41 18.93
CA GLU A 196 4.89 -12.41 17.87
C GLU A 196 4.15 -11.98 16.59
N GLY A 197 2.90 -11.51 16.74
CA GLY A 197 2.13 -11.00 15.60
C GLY A 197 2.79 -9.81 14.89
N ASN A 198 3.38 -8.88 15.65
CA ASN A 198 4.13 -7.77 15.07
C ASN A 198 5.39 -8.24 14.31
N GLU A 199 6.11 -9.24 14.83
CA GLU A 199 7.27 -9.82 14.14
C GLU A 199 6.85 -10.51 12.83
N LEU A 200 5.72 -11.25 12.84
CA LEU A 200 5.16 -11.87 11.63
C LEU A 200 4.71 -10.81 10.61
N LEU A 201 4.02 -9.77 11.04
CA LEU A 201 3.59 -8.68 10.17
C LEU A 201 4.80 -8.01 9.50
N GLN A 202 5.83 -7.70 10.29
CA GLN A 202 7.06 -7.12 9.76
C GLN A 202 7.75 -8.04 8.75
N LYS A 203 7.80 -9.36 9.03
CA LYS A 203 8.35 -10.37 8.10
C LYS A 203 7.58 -10.42 6.78
N ASN A 204 6.24 -10.32 6.83
CA ASN A 204 5.42 -10.31 5.62
C ASN A 204 5.72 -9.09 4.74
N PHE A 205 5.87 -7.90 5.33
CA PHE A 205 6.32 -6.70 4.59
C PHE A 205 7.73 -6.89 4.01
N VAL A 206 8.69 -7.43 4.79
CA VAL A 206 10.05 -7.71 4.28
C VAL A 206 10.02 -8.65 3.08
N ASN A 207 9.31 -9.76 3.19
CA ASN A 207 9.23 -10.75 2.11
C ASN A 207 8.68 -10.13 0.83
N PHE A 208 7.62 -9.34 0.95
CA PHE A 208 7.01 -8.66 -0.18
C PHE A 208 7.95 -7.62 -0.81
N LEU A 209 8.52 -6.72 0.01
CA LEU A 209 9.38 -5.63 -0.46
C LEU A 209 10.70 -6.10 -1.08
N ARG A 210 11.17 -7.31 -0.74
CA ARG A 210 12.37 -7.93 -1.35
C ARG A 210 12.09 -8.57 -2.72
N SER A 211 10.87 -9.05 -2.93
CA SER A 211 10.49 -9.78 -4.14
C SER A 211 10.02 -8.86 -5.27
N ASN A 212 9.94 -7.60 -5.02
CA ASN A 212 9.47 -6.53 -5.89
C ASN A 212 10.44 -5.36 -5.86
#